data_662a1b5a68bd80957094e0705fb1abc3
#
_entry.id   662a1b5a68bd80957094e0705fb1abc3
#
_cell.length_a   1.000
_cell.length_b   1.000
_cell.length_c   1.000
_cell.angle_alpha   90.00
_cell.angle_beta   90.00
_cell.angle_gamma   90.00
#
_symmetry.space_group_name_H-M   'P 1'
#
loop_
_entity.id
_entity.type
_entity.pdbx_description
1 polymer ?
#
loop_
_entity_poly.entity_id
_entity_poly.type
_entity_poly.pdbx_seq_one_letter_code
_entity_poly.pdbx_strand_id
1 'polypeptide(L)'
;MILAKRDFVPVNVINSGIGSTTASWSLERLERDVVAHNPDIVIVCFGLNDCGYPLEKYVDALDKIFARCKEIGAQTIFLTPNMLNTKPLTEGDEGLIEFSKETARRQNEGVFDLYINEGKKVAEKHGVQIADAYAKWKEMAANGVDTDKLLVNGINHPTAEMHQLFADEIMKIIFDDDDEISSTVELGLDKK
;
A
#
# COMPACT_ATOMS: atom_id res chain seq x y z
N MET A 1 -17.01 6.85 0.37
CA MET A 1 -16.80 6.67 -1.08
C MET A 1 -17.62 5.50 -1.64
N ILE A 2 -17.49 4.26 -1.14
CA ILE A 2 -18.28 3.10 -1.62
C ILE A 2 -19.79 3.36 -1.54
N LEU A 3 -20.29 3.85 -0.40
CA LEU A 3 -21.69 4.18 -0.20
C LEU A 3 -22.20 5.33 -1.09
N ALA A 4 -21.31 6.23 -1.55
CA ALA A 4 -21.70 7.32 -2.44
C ALA A 4 -21.88 6.89 -3.90
N LYS A 5 -21.32 5.73 -4.29
CA LYS A 5 -21.42 5.23 -5.67
C LYS A 5 -22.52 4.21 -5.89
N ARG A 6 -22.93 3.48 -4.86
CA ARG A 6 -24.03 2.52 -4.94
C ARG A 6 -24.98 2.73 -3.77
N ASP A 7 -26.11 3.38 -4.06
CA ASP A 7 -27.18 3.60 -3.10
C ASP A 7 -27.60 2.24 -2.50
N PHE A 8 -27.63 2.20 -1.16
CA PHE A 8 -28.23 1.12 -0.35
C PHE A 8 -27.45 -0.20 -0.21
N VAL A 9 -26.18 -0.31 -0.61
CA VAL A 9 -25.37 -1.49 -0.26
C VAL A 9 -24.75 -1.26 1.13
N PRO A 10 -25.14 -2.02 2.16
CA PRO A 10 -24.49 -1.92 3.48
C PRO A 10 -23.05 -2.39 3.37
N VAL A 11 -22.12 -1.55 3.81
CA VAL A 11 -20.68 -1.86 3.82
C VAL A 11 -20.15 -1.78 5.25
N ASN A 12 -19.63 -2.90 5.75
CA ASN A 12 -18.84 -2.95 6.97
C ASN A 12 -17.35 -2.90 6.63
N VAL A 13 -16.62 -1.97 7.20
CA VAL A 13 -15.16 -1.88 7.06
C VAL A 13 -14.50 -2.23 8.38
N ILE A 14 -13.65 -3.27 8.36
CA ILE A 14 -12.87 -3.70 9.51
C ILE A 14 -11.41 -3.36 9.22
N ASN A 15 -10.82 -2.49 10.03
CA ASN A 15 -9.41 -2.20 9.95
C ASN A 15 -8.62 -3.17 10.84
N SER A 16 -7.98 -4.17 10.22
CA SER A 16 -7.10 -5.13 10.88
C SER A 16 -5.61 -4.73 10.80
N GLY A 17 -5.30 -3.52 10.33
CA GLY A 17 -3.94 -3.00 10.25
C GLY A 17 -3.37 -2.70 11.64
N ILE A 18 -2.14 -3.16 11.89
CA ILE A 18 -1.36 -2.84 13.09
C ILE A 18 -0.04 -2.19 12.63
N GLY A 19 0.25 -1.01 13.17
CA GLY A 19 1.48 -0.29 12.84
C GLY A 19 2.74 -1.11 13.11
N SER A 20 3.78 -0.86 12.32
CA SER A 20 5.10 -1.51 12.43
C SER A 20 5.11 -3.04 12.22
N THR A 21 4.02 -3.63 11.69
CA THR A 21 3.98 -5.06 11.39
C THR A 21 4.44 -5.37 9.97
N THR A 22 4.92 -6.60 9.77
CA THR A 22 5.26 -7.18 8.47
C THR A 22 4.19 -8.17 8.01
N ALA A 23 4.24 -8.59 6.75
CA ALA A 23 3.38 -9.66 6.25
C ALA A 23 3.52 -10.95 7.07
N SER A 24 4.76 -11.31 7.45
CA SER A 24 5.04 -12.51 8.26
C SER A 24 4.38 -12.46 9.63
N TRP A 25 4.45 -11.34 10.33
CA TRP A 25 3.80 -11.20 11.65
C TRP A 25 2.29 -11.12 11.53
N SER A 26 1.79 -10.56 10.44
CA SER A 26 0.35 -10.48 10.19
C SER A 26 -0.27 -11.85 9.87
N LEU A 27 0.52 -12.76 9.29
CA LEU A 27 0.09 -14.14 9.03
C LEU A 27 -0.30 -14.88 10.33
N GLU A 28 0.40 -14.64 11.44
CA GLU A 28 0.12 -15.28 12.74
C GLU A 28 -1.27 -14.93 13.29
N ARG A 29 -1.84 -13.79 12.87
CA ARG A 29 -3.14 -13.31 13.36
C ARG A 29 -4.23 -13.31 12.27
N LEU A 30 -3.91 -13.78 11.06
CA LEU A 30 -4.81 -13.75 9.90
C LEU A 30 -6.16 -14.42 10.19
N GLU A 31 -6.15 -15.59 10.81
CA GLU A 31 -7.37 -16.33 11.13
C GLU A 31 -8.28 -15.56 12.09
N ARG A 32 -7.70 -15.00 13.15
CA ARG A 32 -8.46 -14.27 14.16
C ARG A 32 -8.97 -12.92 13.68
N ASP A 33 -8.11 -12.16 13.00
CA ASP A 33 -8.34 -10.73 12.74
C ASP A 33 -8.97 -10.47 11.36
N VAL A 34 -8.96 -11.46 10.46
CA VAL A 34 -9.49 -11.34 9.10
C VAL A 34 -10.48 -12.46 8.80
N VAL A 35 -10.02 -13.72 8.80
CA VAL A 35 -10.82 -14.87 8.33
C VAL A 35 -12.08 -15.08 9.19
N ALA A 36 -11.99 -14.91 10.51
CA ALA A 36 -13.12 -15.06 11.43
C ALA A 36 -14.29 -14.09 11.14
N HIS A 37 -14.06 -13.03 10.37
CA HIS A 37 -15.09 -12.07 9.99
C HIS A 37 -15.82 -12.41 8.68
N ASN A 38 -15.44 -13.49 7.99
CA ASN A 38 -15.99 -13.91 6.69
C ASN A 38 -16.06 -12.74 5.69
N PRO A 39 -14.94 -12.08 5.37
CA PRO A 39 -14.96 -10.90 4.53
C PRO A 39 -15.27 -11.25 3.06
N ASP A 40 -16.05 -10.40 2.39
CA ASP A 40 -16.26 -10.47 0.94
C ASP A 40 -15.04 -9.95 0.18
N ILE A 41 -14.36 -8.93 0.74
CA ILE A 41 -13.17 -8.29 0.14
C ILE A 41 -12.08 -8.18 1.22
N VAL A 42 -10.85 -8.54 0.86
CA VAL A 42 -9.65 -8.35 1.68
C VAL A 42 -8.65 -7.47 0.94
N ILE A 43 -8.31 -6.32 1.54
CA ILE A 43 -7.24 -5.46 1.02
C ILE A 43 -5.97 -5.76 1.81
N VAL A 44 -4.93 -6.21 1.11
CA VAL A 44 -3.62 -6.56 1.67
C VAL A 44 -2.61 -5.50 1.28
N CYS A 45 -1.99 -4.84 2.26
CA CYS A 45 -0.99 -3.80 2.02
C CYS A 45 0.23 -4.03 2.93
N PHE A 46 1.32 -4.52 2.35
CA PHE A 46 2.60 -4.78 3.00
C PHE A 46 3.76 -4.37 2.10
N GLY A 47 4.98 -4.32 2.65
CA GLY A 47 6.21 -4.00 1.94
C GLY A 47 7.07 -2.97 2.65
N LEU A 48 6.46 -1.89 3.20
CA LEU A 48 7.21 -0.81 3.86
C LEU A 48 8.09 -1.29 5.00
N ASN A 49 7.54 -2.11 5.89
CA ASN A 49 8.29 -2.67 7.01
C ASN A 49 9.08 -3.93 6.59
N ASP A 50 8.52 -4.69 5.63
CA ASP A 50 9.10 -5.94 5.16
C ASP A 50 10.47 -5.75 4.52
N CYS A 51 10.71 -4.62 3.83
CA CYS A 51 12.00 -4.34 3.18
C CYS A 51 13.17 -4.15 4.16
N GLY A 52 12.91 -4.21 5.46
CA GLY A 52 13.93 -4.29 6.52
C GLY A 52 14.29 -5.72 6.93
N TYR A 53 13.65 -6.74 6.36
CA TYR A 53 13.80 -8.15 6.70
C TYR A 53 14.10 -8.96 5.44
N PRO A 54 14.47 -10.25 5.54
CA PRO A 54 14.74 -11.09 4.37
C PRO A 54 13.55 -11.18 3.41
N LEU A 55 13.82 -11.00 2.12
CA LEU A 55 12.81 -10.96 1.05
C LEU A 55 11.96 -12.23 0.99
N GLU A 56 12.59 -13.40 1.20
CA GLU A 56 11.90 -14.68 1.19
C GLU A 56 10.80 -14.80 2.25
N LYS A 57 10.96 -14.14 3.40
CA LYS A 57 9.92 -14.10 4.45
C LYS A 57 8.69 -13.32 4.00
N TYR A 58 8.91 -12.21 3.29
CA TYR A 58 7.83 -11.40 2.72
C TYR A 58 7.07 -12.16 1.65
N VAL A 59 7.80 -12.75 0.70
CA VAL A 59 7.23 -13.52 -0.41
C VAL A 59 6.42 -14.73 0.12
N ASP A 60 7.01 -15.52 1.04
CA ASP A 60 6.33 -16.67 1.66
C ASP A 60 5.07 -16.27 2.43
N ALA A 61 5.12 -15.16 3.15
CA ALA A 61 3.97 -14.67 3.90
C ALA A 61 2.84 -14.20 2.97
N LEU A 62 3.14 -13.43 1.92
CA LEU A 62 2.14 -13.02 0.94
C LEU A 62 1.53 -14.21 0.22
N ASP A 63 2.34 -15.21 -0.15
CA ASP A 63 1.87 -16.43 -0.80
C ASP A 63 0.82 -17.14 0.06
N LYS A 64 1.08 -17.29 1.36
CA LYS A 64 0.15 -17.90 2.32
C LYS A 64 -1.09 -17.04 2.57
N ILE A 65 -0.94 -15.72 2.69
CA ILE A 65 -2.07 -14.80 2.89
C ILE A 65 -3.02 -14.87 1.69
N PHE A 66 -2.49 -14.76 0.47
CA PHE A 66 -3.32 -14.81 -0.74
C PHE A 66 -3.97 -16.18 -0.96
N ALA A 67 -3.23 -17.28 -0.72
CA ALA A 67 -3.79 -18.62 -0.76
C ALA A 67 -4.97 -18.75 0.20
N ARG A 68 -4.83 -18.26 1.44
CA ARG A 68 -5.87 -18.35 2.47
C ARG A 68 -7.09 -17.50 2.15
N CYS A 69 -6.89 -16.27 1.65
CA CYS A 69 -8.00 -15.43 1.20
C CYS A 69 -8.79 -16.09 0.06
N LYS A 70 -8.09 -16.73 -0.87
CA LYS A 70 -8.73 -17.49 -1.95
C LYS A 70 -9.52 -18.71 -1.44
N GLU A 71 -9.00 -19.44 -0.46
CA GLU A 71 -9.70 -20.59 0.17
C GLU A 71 -11.04 -20.20 0.78
N ILE A 72 -11.12 -19.02 1.40
CA ILE A 72 -12.38 -18.53 1.99
C ILE A 72 -13.30 -17.85 0.97
N GLY A 73 -12.90 -17.76 -0.30
CA GLY A 73 -13.68 -17.15 -1.36
C GLY A 73 -13.71 -15.63 -1.36
N ALA A 74 -12.83 -14.95 -0.59
CA ALA A 74 -12.78 -13.49 -0.55
C ALA A 74 -12.11 -12.94 -1.83
N GLN A 75 -12.69 -11.89 -2.42
CA GLN A 75 -11.99 -11.08 -3.41
C GLN A 75 -10.79 -10.44 -2.71
N THR A 76 -9.59 -10.65 -3.25
CA THR A 76 -8.37 -10.10 -2.66
C THR A 76 -7.79 -9.02 -3.55
N ILE A 77 -7.40 -7.89 -2.94
CA ILE A 77 -6.74 -6.78 -3.61
C ILE A 77 -5.38 -6.57 -2.93
N PHE A 78 -4.31 -6.65 -3.70
CA PHE A 78 -2.98 -6.25 -3.23
C PHE A 78 -2.79 -4.77 -3.49
N LEU A 79 -2.81 -3.97 -2.43
CA LEU A 79 -2.50 -2.55 -2.48
C LEU A 79 -1.00 -2.36 -2.29
N THR A 80 -0.30 -1.86 -3.31
CA THR A 80 1.09 -1.48 -3.14
C THR A 80 1.19 -0.18 -2.31
N PRO A 81 2.16 -0.06 -1.38
CA PRO A 81 2.29 1.14 -0.55
C PRO A 81 2.88 2.34 -1.32
N ASN A 82 3.05 3.48 -0.64
CA ASN A 82 3.78 4.63 -1.14
C ASN A 82 5.29 4.36 -1.27
N MET A 83 6.01 5.27 -1.93
CA MET A 83 7.47 5.31 -1.88
C MET A 83 7.97 5.61 -0.45
N LEU A 84 9.19 5.16 -0.16
CA LEU A 84 9.98 5.68 0.95
C LEU A 84 10.54 7.07 0.57
N ASN A 85 11.11 7.78 1.56
CA ASN A 85 11.84 9.01 1.32
C ASN A 85 13.03 8.77 0.37
N THR A 86 13.39 9.82 -0.37
CA THR A 86 14.57 9.82 -1.27
C THR A 86 15.75 10.58 -0.67
N LYS A 87 15.49 11.45 0.30
CA LYS A 87 16.48 12.25 1.03
C LYS A 87 16.37 11.98 2.54
N PRO A 88 17.51 11.86 3.25
CA PRO A 88 17.49 11.74 4.69
C PRO A 88 16.92 12.98 5.38
N LEU A 89 16.35 12.82 6.56
CA LEU A 89 16.06 13.94 7.46
C LEU A 89 17.36 14.63 7.88
N THR A 90 17.34 15.96 7.97
CA THR A 90 18.46 16.78 8.41
C THR A 90 18.30 17.29 9.83
N GLU A 91 17.09 17.20 10.40
CA GLU A 91 16.74 17.67 11.74
C GLU A 91 15.83 16.66 12.43
N GLY A 92 15.85 16.63 13.76
CA GLY A 92 15.01 15.76 14.57
C GLY A 92 15.80 14.83 15.49
N ASP A 93 15.15 13.79 15.94
CA ASP A 93 15.76 12.73 16.77
C ASP A 93 16.83 11.96 15.97
N GLU A 94 17.98 11.69 16.61
CA GLU A 94 19.12 11.03 15.97
C GLU A 94 18.75 9.65 15.41
N GLY A 95 17.93 8.87 16.12
CA GLY A 95 17.47 7.55 15.69
C GLY A 95 16.56 7.65 14.46
N LEU A 96 15.70 8.69 14.38
CA LEU A 96 14.87 8.93 13.19
C LEU A 96 15.71 9.40 12.00
N ILE A 97 16.74 10.21 12.23
CA ILE A 97 17.68 10.61 11.17
C ILE A 97 18.38 9.38 10.60
N GLU A 98 18.95 8.51 11.44
CA GLU A 98 19.60 7.27 10.98
C GLU A 98 18.62 6.34 10.25
N PHE A 99 17.40 6.17 10.77
CA PHE A 99 16.37 5.39 10.10
C PHE A 99 16.01 5.99 8.73
N SER A 100 15.91 7.32 8.63
CA SER A 100 15.62 8.00 7.36
C SER A 100 16.73 7.86 6.32
N LYS A 101 17.99 7.75 6.74
CA LYS A 101 19.13 7.45 5.85
C LYS A 101 19.00 6.06 5.25
N GLU A 102 18.66 5.09 6.08
CA GLU A 102 18.51 3.70 5.64
C GLU A 102 17.31 3.53 4.71
N THR A 103 16.17 4.16 5.01
CA THR A 103 14.99 4.10 4.13
C THR A 103 15.24 4.80 2.79
N ALA A 104 15.91 5.96 2.79
CA ALA A 104 16.32 6.65 1.56
C ALA A 104 17.30 5.78 0.73
N ARG A 105 18.24 5.11 1.38
CA ARG A 105 19.14 4.18 0.70
C ARG A 105 18.36 3.04 0.03
N ARG A 106 17.44 2.41 0.74
CA ARG A 106 16.60 1.31 0.18
C ARG A 106 15.78 1.77 -1.02
N GLN A 107 15.23 3.00 -0.97
CA GLN A 107 14.50 3.56 -2.11
C GLN A 107 15.42 3.82 -3.29
N ASN A 108 16.53 4.51 -3.08
CA ASN A 108 17.41 4.97 -4.14
C ASN A 108 18.23 3.83 -4.79
N GLU A 109 18.56 2.79 -4.03
CA GLU A 109 19.27 1.61 -4.53
C GLU A 109 18.32 0.55 -5.14
N GLY A 110 17.01 0.80 -5.18
CA GLY A 110 16.03 -0.11 -5.76
C GLY A 110 15.71 -1.33 -4.89
N VAL A 111 16.16 -1.37 -3.64
CA VAL A 111 15.82 -2.47 -2.71
C VAL A 111 14.33 -2.51 -2.50
N PHE A 112 13.70 -1.35 -2.28
CA PHE A 112 12.25 -1.31 -2.07
C PHE A 112 11.47 -1.65 -3.35
N ASP A 113 11.96 -1.22 -4.54
CA ASP A 113 11.39 -1.64 -5.83
C ASP A 113 11.38 -3.17 -5.97
N LEU A 114 12.44 -3.85 -5.51
CA LEU A 114 12.51 -5.31 -5.54
C LEU A 114 11.37 -5.95 -4.71
N TYR A 115 11.13 -5.47 -3.47
CA TYR A 115 10.06 -6.00 -2.62
C TYR A 115 8.68 -5.80 -3.25
N ILE A 116 8.41 -4.61 -3.79
CA ILE A 116 7.14 -4.33 -4.47
C ILE A 116 6.96 -5.24 -5.70
N ASN A 117 7.99 -5.40 -6.51
CA ASN A 117 7.93 -6.24 -7.71
C ASN A 117 7.72 -7.72 -7.37
N GLU A 118 8.41 -8.25 -6.35
CA GLU A 118 8.19 -9.62 -5.90
C GLU A 118 6.79 -9.81 -5.30
N GLY A 119 6.28 -8.84 -4.53
CA GLY A 119 4.90 -8.86 -4.05
C GLY A 119 3.86 -8.90 -5.18
N LYS A 120 4.07 -8.12 -6.25
CA LYS A 120 3.22 -8.16 -7.45
C LYS A 120 3.25 -9.52 -8.13
N LYS A 121 4.42 -10.15 -8.27
CA LYS A 121 4.53 -11.51 -8.85
C LYS A 121 3.76 -12.55 -8.03
N VAL A 122 3.79 -12.44 -6.69
CA VAL A 122 2.99 -13.30 -5.83
C VAL A 122 1.50 -13.05 -6.04
N ALA A 123 1.07 -11.80 -6.13
CA ALA A 123 -0.32 -11.44 -6.42
C ALA A 123 -0.79 -12.02 -7.77
N GLU A 124 0.01 -11.86 -8.82
CA GLU A 124 -0.25 -12.42 -10.16
C GLU A 124 -0.37 -13.96 -10.13
N LYS A 125 0.54 -14.65 -9.42
CA LYS A 125 0.50 -16.11 -9.24
C LYS A 125 -0.83 -16.59 -8.67
N HIS A 126 -1.45 -15.83 -7.77
CA HIS A 126 -2.73 -16.17 -7.14
C HIS A 126 -3.95 -15.61 -7.88
N GLY A 127 -3.75 -14.81 -8.93
CA GLY A 127 -4.82 -14.09 -9.63
C GLY A 127 -5.40 -12.94 -8.79
N VAL A 128 -4.61 -12.37 -7.88
CA VAL A 128 -4.99 -11.24 -7.02
C VAL A 128 -4.86 -9.95 -7.81
N GLN A 129 -5.91 -9.12 -7.78
CA GLN A 129 -5.90 -7.81 -8.43
C GLN A 129 -4.96 -6.84 -7.69
N ILE A 130 -4.26 -5.98 -8.45
CA ILE A 130 -3.24 -5.08 -7.91
C ILE A 130 -3.72 -3.63 -8.02
N ALA A 131 -3.92 -2.99 -6.87
CA ALA A 131 -4.09 -1.54 -6.76
C ALA A 131 -2.69 -0.91 -6.66
N ASP A 132 -2.14 -0.45 -7.79
CA ASP A 132 -0.72 -0.08 -7.88
C ASP A 132 -0.45 1.39 -7.53
N ALA A 133 -0.64 1.73 -6.26
CA ALA A 133 -0.32 3.06 -5.77
C ALA A 133 1.19 3.38 -5.86
N TYR A 134 2.07 2.38 -5.71
CA TYR A 134 3.52 2.57 -5.86
C TYR A 134 3.89 3.09 -7.24
N ALA A 135 3.30 2.52 -8.30
CA ALA A 135 3.53 3.00 -9.65
C ALA A 135 3.13 4.47 -9.82
N LYS A 136 2.04 4.90 -9.17
CA LYS A 136 1.60 6.30 -9.18
C LYS A 136 2.59 7.23 -8.45
N TRP A 137 3.14 6.79 -7.33
CA TRP A 137 4.19 7.54 -6.64
C TRP A 137 5.45 7.67 -7.50
N LYS A 138 5.88 6.59 -8.17
CA LYS A 138 7.03 6.61 -9.10
C LYS A 138 6.76 7.52 -10.31
N GLU A 139 5.54 7.52 -10.85
CA GLU A 139 5.11 8.42 -11.93
C GLU A 139 5.20 9.89 -11.50
N MET A 140 4.70 10.25 -10.31
CA MET A 140 4.82 11.60 -9.76
C MET A 140 6.29 12.02 -9.62
N ALA A 141 7.14 11.16 -9.06
CA ALA A 141 8.57 11.42 -8.93
C ALA A 141 9.24 11.64 -10.28
N ALA A 142 8.94 10.81 -11.28
CA ALA A 142 9.46 10.95 -12.64
C ALA A 142 9.03 12.26 -13.33
N ASN A 143 7.85 12.78 -12.97
CA ASN A 143 7.34 14.06 -13.44
C ASN A 143 7.84 15.26 -12.60
N GLY A 144 8.83 15.06 -11.70
CA GLY A 144 9.49 16.12 -10.95
C GLY A 144 8.79 16.54 -9.66
N VAL A 145 7.78 15.77 -9.20
CA VAL A 145 7.17 16.01 -7.88
C VAL A 145 8.16 15.60 -6.79
N ASP A 146 8.37 16.46 -5.80
CA ASP A 146 9.14 16.14 -4.60
C ASP A 146 8.30 15.25 -3.68
N THR A 147 8.41 13.93 -3.87
CA THR A 147 7.62 12.93 -3.13
C THR A 147 7.92 12.92 -1.63
N ASP A 148 9.09 13.39 -1.19
CA ASP A 148 9.39 13.50 0.24
C ASP A 148 8.44 14.46 0.96
N LYS A 149 7.95 15.51 0.27
CA LYS A 149 6.95 16.45 0.81
C LYS A 149 5.56 15.86 0.95
N LEU A 150 5.29 14.73 0.31
CA LEU A 150 4.04 13.98 0.41
C LEU A 150 4.05 13.00 1.59
N LEU A 151 5.15 12.95 2.35
CA LEU A 151 5.33 12.11 3.53
C LEU A 151 5.25 12.97 4.79
N VAL A 152 4.22 12.76 5.63
CA VAL A 152 3.98 13.58 6.83
C VAL A 152 5.13 13.52 7.86
N ASN A 153 5.82 12.38 7.92
CA ASN A 153 7.00 12.19 8.77
C ASN A 153 8.34 12.33 8.00
N GLY A 154 8.27 12.68 6.70
CA GLY A 154 9.44 12.78 5.85
C GLY A 154 10.19 11.44 5.61
N ILE A 155 9.58 10.30 5.92
CA ILE A 155 10.22 8.98 5.83
C ILE A 155 9.36 7.98 5.04
N ASN A 156 8.15 7.67 5.51
CA ASN A 156 7.36 6.57 4.95
C ASN A 156 5.84 6.68 5.18
N HIS A 157 5.35 7.68 5.88
CA HIS A 157 3.92 7.86 6.12
C HIS A 157 3.34 8.93 5.19
N PRO A 158 2.40 8.60 4.30
CA PRO A 158 1.78 9.56 3.41
C PRO A 158 0.98 10.61 4.19
N THR A 159 0.84 11.81 3.61
CA THR A 159 -0.06 12.84 4.16
C THR A 159 -1.51 12.39 4.04
N ALA A 160 -2.42 13.04 4.77
CA ALA A 160 -3.85 12.72 4.73
C ALA A 160 -4.43 12.83 3.31
N GLU A 161 -4.00 13.83 2.54
CA GLU A 161 -4.43 14.06 1.16
C GLU A 161 -4.01 12.90 0.25
N MET A 162 -2.82 12.34 0.48
CA MET A 162 -2.30 11.24 -0.33
C MET A 162 -3.06 9.91 -0.11
N HIS A 163 -3.84 9.78 0.95
CA HIS A 163 -4.72 8.62 1.13
C HIS A 163 -5.81 8.53 0.06
N GLN A 164 -6.15 9.67 -0.59
CA GLN A 164 -7.09 9.66 -1.72
C GLN A 164 -6.57 8.82 -2.89
N LEU A 165 -5.27 8.90 -3.20
CA LEU A 165 -4.64 8.11 -4.26
C LEU A 165 -4.82 6.61 -4.03
N PHE A 166 -4.61 6.12 -2.80
CA PHE A 166 -4.82 4.71 -2.47
C PHE A 166 -6.29 4.31 -2.64
N ALA A 167 -7.20 5.17 -2.17
CA ALA A 167 -8.62 4.92 -2.31
C ALA A 167 -9.05 4.86 -3.79
N ASP A 168 -8.52 5.74 -4.64
CA ASP A 168 -8.83 5.77 -6.07
C ASP A 168 -8.33 4.50 -6.78
N GLU A 169 -7.12 4.02 -6.48
CA GLU A 169 -6.61 2.78 -7.06
C GLU A 169 -7.43 1.53 -6.63
N ILE A 170 -7.89 1.49 -5.38
CA ILE A 170 -8.78 0.42 -4.90
C ILE A 170 -10.15 0.52 -5.58
N MET A 171 -10.69 1.73 -5.69
CA MET A 171 -12.02 1.97 -6.26
C MET A 171 -12.12 1.59 -7.73
N LYS A 172 -11.04 1.70 -8.52
CA LYS A 172 -10.97 1.22 -9.90
C LYS A 172 -11.20 -0.29 -9.99
N ILE A 173 -10.77 -1.04 -8.99
CA ILE A 173 -10.93 -2.50 -8.94
C ILE A 173 -12.34 -2.89 -8.47
N ILE A 174 -12.88 -2.18 -7.47
CA ILE A 174 -14.18 -2.53 -6.87
C ILE A 174 -15.34 -2.14 -7.80
N PHE A 175 -15.18 -1.06 -8.55
CA PHE A 175 -16.18 -0.58 -9.48
C PHE A 175 -15.58 -0.57 -10.87
N ASP A 176 -15.74 -1.65 -11.64
CA ASP A 176 -15.25 -1.78 -13.01
C ASP A 176 -15.38 -0.48 -13.81
N ASP A 177 -14.39 -0.17 -14.67
CA ASP A 177 -14.16 1.11 -15.36
C ASP A 177 -15.32 1.64 -16.23
N ASP A 178 -16.49 0.97 -16.27
CA ASP A 178 -17.65 1.41 -17.05
C ASP A 178 -18.38 2.64 -16.46
N ASP A 179 -18.08 3.02 -15.23
CA ASP A 179 -18.54 4.29 -14.64
C ASP A 179 -17.36 5.27 -14.60
N GLU A 180 -17.30 6.24 -15.52
CA GLU A 180 -16.34 7.35 -15.49
C GLU A 180 -16.22 7.93 -14.08
N ILE A 181 -15.17 7.52 -13.36
CA ILE A 181 -14.78 8.16 -12.12
C ILE A 181 -14.12 9.49 -12.52
N SER A 182 -14.93 10.50 -12.76
CA SER A 182 -14.47 11.88 -12.84
C SER A 182 -13.97 12.30 -11.46
N SER A 183 -12.80 11.82 -11.04
CA SER A 183 -12.06 12.38 -9.91
C SER A 183 -11.12 13.47 -10.43
N THR A 184 -11.68 14.60 -10.85
CA THR A 184 -10.92 15.84 -10.89
C THR A 184 -10.75 16.33 -9.45
N VAL A 185 -9.95 15.65 -8.66
CA VAL A 185 -9.20 16.33 -7.61
C VAL A 185 -8.04 16.99 -8.34
N GLU A 186 -8.22 18.21 -8.78
CA GLU A 186 -7.12 19.11 -9.06
C GLU A 186 -6.32 19.17 -7.76
N LEU A 187 -5.21 18.42 -7.70
CA LEU A 187 -4.17 18.68 -6.73
C LEU A 187 -3.71 20.10 -7.04
N GLY A 188 -4.14 21.05 -6.22
CA GLY A 188 -3.74 22.45 -6.31
C GLY A 188 -2.24 22.60 -6.05
N LEU A 189 -1.45 22.07 -6.96
CA LEU A 189 -0.01 22.32 -7.05
C LEU A 189 0.17 23.60 -7.86
N ASP A 190 -0.13 24.74 -7.21
CA ASP A 190 0.23 26.03 -7.73
C ASP A 190 1.73 26.06 -8.03
N LYS A 191 2.04 26.21 -9.31
CA LYS A 191 3.38 26.56 -9.78
C LYS A 191 3.74 27.92 -9.19
N LYS A 192 4.61 27.92 -8.18
CA LYS A 192 5.44 29.09 -7.82
C LYS A 192 6.89 28.67 -7.74
#